data_90706af561594b840b2154450e717b6c
#
_entry.id   90706af561594b840b2154450e717b6c
#
_cell.length_a   1.000
_cell.length_b   1.000
_cell.length_c   1.000
_cell.angle_alpha   90.00
_cell.angle_beta   90.00
_cell.angle_gamma   90.00
#
_symmetry.space_group_name_H-M   'P 1'
#
loop_
_entity.id
_entity.type
_entity.pdbx_description
1 polymer ?
#
loop_
_entity_poly.entity_id
_entity_poly.type
_entity_poly.pdbx_seq_one_letter_code
_entity_poly.pdbx_strand_id
1 'polypeptide(L)'
;MELITMAIAVSKGHGSHLITAAGKMFLEHLLMYLLLYFGAVLALAIAGNILAGILSLCCVYLYGPVLGILLWVLEMMYFRTNMGLKEGMAEKISVFLSPVSISVALRTYSGQKNFWIIIVGGILLLIVLAVCAYLAYTKRPAEKTGKSFVYGFLEPILLFMVVIPAALAIGTMFALIGPEENRTGWWIFGLVLGTVVFYGILQVIFAMDFRKMAAHKLQLLLLGICVAVSAWILHTDAIGYDTRIPTMAKTEGISLNLEWIGTESVNEPQMEVSSGSYKLDRLFYFMGGNYGRWTDAGMSDKIYEVLKEIASYQNSKECSGTEIGVQFKKKSGFDITRQYIVTAEQLGRLLEACYEQGTLKDNKYDIPVSYTHLTLPTTPYV
;
A
#
# COMPACT_ATOMS: atom_id res chain seq x y z
N MET A 1 -12.06 -2.73 -32.08
CA MET A 1 -10.75 -3.31 -32.50
C MET A 1 -10.67 -4.79 -32.11
N GLU A 2 -10.90 -5.17 -30.85
CA GLU A 2 -10.78 -6.56 -30.34
C GLU A 2 -11.72 -7.57 -31.01
N LEU A 3 -12.98 -7.20 -31.28
CA LEU A 3 -13.92 -8.06 -32.00
C LEU A 3 -13.48 -8.35 -33.45
N ILE A 4 -12.82 -7.39 -34.09
CA ILE A 4 -12.31 -7.54 -35.46
C ILE A 4 -11.09 -8.48 -35.47
N THR A 5 -10.16 -8.30 -34.49
CA THR A 5 -9.00 -9.22 -34.39
C THR A 5 -9.44 -10.63 -34.01
N MET A 6 -10.48 -10.78 -33.17
CA MET A 6 -11.11 -12.06 -32.87
C MET A 6 -11.71 -12.73 -34.11
N ALA A 7 -12.49 -11.97 -34.90
CA ALA A 7 -13.08 -12.49 -36.12
C ALA A 7 -12.01 -12.96 -37.14
N ILE A 8 -10.91 -12.21 -37.29
CA ILE A 8 -9.78 -12.57 -38.17
C ILE A 8 -9.07 -13.83 -37.63
N ALA A 9 -8.86 -13.96 -36.32
CA ALA A 9 -8.21 -15.12 -35.73
C ALA A 9 -9.06 -16.39 -35.88
N VAL A 10 -10.37 -16.29 -35.68
CA VAL A 10 -11.32 -17.40 -35.93
C VAL A 10 -11.32 -17.82 -37.39
N SER A 11 -11.32 -16.87 -38.32
CA SER A 11 -11.30 -17.17 -39.77
C SER A 11 -10.00 -17.88 -40.23
N LYS A 12 -8.90 -17.72 -39.45
CA LYS A 12 -7.61 -18.39 -39.72
C LYS A 12 -7.46 -19.75 -39.02
N GLY A 13 -8.52 -20.30 -38.42
CA GLY A 13 -8.53 -21.65 -37.83
C GLY A 13 -7.75 -21.81 -36.52
N HIS A 14 -7.43 -20.69 -35.84
CA HIS A 14 -6.82 -20.74 -34.52
C HIS A 14 -7.93 -21.05 -33.49
N GLY A 15 -7.84 -22.18 -32.84
CA GLY A 15 -8.86 -22.92 -32.14
C GLY A 15 -9.58 -22.23 -30.96
N SER A 16 -10.45 -22.99 -30.32
CA SER A 16 -11.35 -22.60 -29.21
C SER A 16 -10.71 -21.80 -28.06
N HIS A 17 -9.42 -22.02 -27.78
CA HIS A 17 -8.68 -21.27 -26.74
C HIS A 17 -8.59 -19.77 -27.02
N LEU A 18 -8.50 -19.38 -28.30
CA LEU A 18 -8.38 -17.97 -28.67
C LEU A 18 -9.73 -17.24 -28.51
N ILE A 19 -10.82 -17.93 -28.81
CA ILE A 19 -12.19 -17.41 -28.62
C ILE A 19 -12.46 -17.19 -27.13
N THR A 20 -12.09 -18.17 -26.28
CA THR A 20 -12.26 -18.07 -24.84
C THR A 20 -11.42 -16.94 -24.23
N ALA A 21 -10.17 -16.81 -24.66
CA ALA A 21 -9.29 -15.74 -24.21
C ALA A 21 -9.82 -14.36 -24.62
N ALA A 22 -10.25 -14.21 -25.88
CA ALA A 22 -10.81 -12.96 -26.38
C ALA A 22 -12.12 -12.59 -25.67
N GLY A 23 -12.97 -13.59 -25.42
CA GLY A 23 -14.21 -13.39 -24.64
C GLY A 23 -13.95 -12.92 -23.21
N LYS A 24 -12.94 -13.50 -22.55
CA LYS A 24 -12.50 -13.07 -21.23
C LYS A 24 -12.01 -11.62 -21.23
N MET A 25 -11.12 -11.28 -22.17
CA MET A 25 -10.60 -9.92 -22.32
C MET A 25 -11.74 -8.91 -22.60
N PHE A 26 -12.71 -9.27 -23.44
CA PHE A 26 -13.87 -8.43 -23.71
C PHE A 26 -14.70 -8.15 -22.45
N LEU A 27 -14.96 -9.18 -21.63
CA LEU A 27 -15.70 -9.02 -20.37
C LEU A 27 -14.95 -8.14 -19.36
N GLU A 28 -13.62 -8.30 -19.26
CA GLU A 28 -12.76 -7.46 -18.42
C GLU A 28 -12.83 -6.00 -18.87
N HIS A 29 -12.69 -5.71 -20.16
CA HIS A 29 -12.79 -4.35 -20.69
C HIS A 29 -14.19 -3.76 -20.55
N LEU A 30 -15.23 -4.58 -20.70
CA LEU A 30 -16.62 -4.13 -20.48
C LEU A 30 -16.83 -3.74 -19.02
N LEU A 31 -16.34 -4.53 -18.08
CA LEU A 31 -16.38 -4.22 -16.65
C LEU A 31 -15.66 -2.90 -16.34
N MET A 32 -14.44 -2.72 -16.87
CA MET A 32 -13.68 -1.48 -16.73
C MET A 32 -14.44 -0.27 -17.28
N TYR A 33 -15.00 -0.40 -18.48
CA TYR A 33 -15.79 0.67 -19.11
C TYR A 33 -16.99 1.05 -18.26
N LEU A 34 -17.76 0.06 -17.78
CA LEU A 34 -18.94 0.30 -16.95
C LEU A 34 -18.60 0.95 -15.62
N LEU A 35 -17.50 0.54 -14.96
CA LEU A 35 -16.97 1.16 -13.74
C LEU A 35 -16.67 2.64 -13.94
N LEU A 36 -15.94 2.96 -15.00
CA LEU A 36 -15.60 4.35 -15.32
C LEU A 36 -16.86 5.14 -15.70
N TYR A 37 -17.76 4.56 -16.51
CA TYR A 37 -18.99 5.23 -16.91
C TYR A 37 -19.89 5.59 -15.71
N PHE A 38 -20.20 4.62 -14.85
CA PHE A 38 -21.04 4.89 -13.68
C PHE A 38 -20.36 5.77 -12.63
N GLY A 39 -19.02 5.71 -12.53
CA GLY A 39 -18.24 6.66 -11.72
C GLY A 39 -18.41 8.11 -12.21
N ALA A 40 -18.35 8.35 -13.53
CA ALA A 40 -18.59 9.67 -14.12
C ALA A 40 -20.02 10.14 -13.92
N VAL A 41 -21.01 9.26 -14.17
CA VAL A 41 -22.43 9.58 -13.96
C VAL A 41 -22.71 9.98 -12.52
N LEU A 42 -22.17 9.23 -11.55
CA LEU A 42 -22.30 9.55 -10.13
C LEU A 42 -21.66 10.92 -9.81
N ALA A 43 -20.42 11.15 -10.23
CA ALA A 43 -19.71 12.40 -9.97
C ALA A 43 -20.49 13.63 -10.49
N LEU A 44 -21.05 13.52 -11.70
CA LEU A 44 -21.85 14.59 -12.30
C LEU A 44 -23.23 14.73 -11.66
N ALA A 45 -23.85 13.63 -11.24
CA ALA A 45 -25.17 13.65 -10.60
C ALA A 45 -25.17 14.34 -9.24
N ILE A 46 -24.08 14.23 -8.47
CA ILE A 46 -23.93 14.86 -7.15
C ILE A 46 -23.46 16.32 -7.21
N ALA A 47 -22.89 16.75 -8.33
CA ALA A 47 -22.37 18.09 -8.51
C ALA A 47 -23.47 19.09 -8.85
N GLY A 48 -23.43 20.26 -8.23
CA GLY A 48 -24.34 21.37 -8.49
C GLY A 48 -23.75 22.44 -9.42
N ASN A 49 -22.42 22.49 -9.55
CA ASN A 49 -21.71 23.39 -10.47
C ASN A 49 -20.47 22.68 -11.08
N ILE A 50 -19.83 23.34 -12.03
CA ILE A 50 -18.70 22.76 -12.79
C ILE A 50 -17.51 22.46 -11.88
N LEU A 51 -17.17 23.35 -10.92
CA LEU A 51 -16.02 23.13 -10.01
C LEU A 51 -16.25 21.92 -9.10
N ALA A 52 -17.45 21.80 -8.53
CA ALA A 52 -17.84 20.64 -7.75
C ALA A 52 -17.86 19.37 -8.61
N GLY A 53 -18.24 19.48 -9.89
CA GLY A 53 -18.18 18.37 -10.85
C GLY A 53 -16.78 17.85 -11.08
N ILE A 54 -15.83 18.75 -11.31
CA ILE A 54 -14.40 18.39 -11.47
C ILE A 54 -13.87 17.78 -10.18
N LEU A 55 -14.14 18.39 -9.02
CA LEU A 55 -13.71 17.88 -7.73
C LEU A 55 -14.27 16.47 -7.45
N SER A 56 -15.58 16.28 -7.70
CA SER A 56 -16.23 14.95 -7.55
C SER A 56 -15.59 13.91 -8.45
N LEU A 57 -15.30 14.28 -9.70
CA LEU A 57 -14.70 13.38 -10.68
C LEU A 57 -13.27 13.00 -10.26
N CYS A 58 -12.48 13.98 -9.78
CA CYS A 58 -11.18 13.72 -9.19
C CYS A 58 -11.29 12.79 -7.95
N CYS A 59 -12.24 13.04 -7.04
CA CYS A 59 -12.43 12.20 -5.87
C CYS A 59 -12.85 10.77 -6.26
N VAL A 60 -13.78 10.58 -7.18
CA VAL A 60 -14.23 9.25 -7.58
C VAL A 60 -13.13 8.47 -8.29
N TYR A 61 -12.32 9.12 -9.11
CA TYR A 61 -11.33 8.43 -9.94
C TYR A 61 -9.94 8.34 -9.33
N LEU A 62 -9.43 9.44 -8.77
CA LEU A 62 -8.06 9.55 -8.32
C LEU A 62 -7.89 9.20 -6.84
N TYR A 63 -8.97 9.15 -6.07
CA TYR A 63 -8.86 8.91 -4.63
C TYR A 63 -8.15 7.60 -4.30
N GLY A 64 -8.52 6.50 -4.95
CA GLY A 64 -7.88 5.20 -4.75
C GLY A 64 -6.39 5.21 -5.08
N PRO A 65 -5.96 5.58 -6.30
CA PRO A 65 -4.55 5.66 -6.66
C PRO A 65 -3.75 6.61 -5.76
N VAL A 66 -4.25 7.82 -5.51
CA VAL A 66 -3.56 8.82 -4.67
C VAL A 66 -3.42 8.34 -3.23
N LEU A 67 -4.51 7.81 -2.66
CA LEU A 67 -4.46 7.24 -1.30
C LEU A 67 -3.54 6.01 -1.24
N GLY A 68 -3.52 5.17 -2.26
CA GLY A 68 -2.64 4.01 -2.35
C GLY A 68 -1.17 4.41 -2.32
N ILE A 69 -0.78 5.40 -3.13
CA ILE A 69 0.59 5.95 -3.14
C ILE A 69 0.92 6.57 -1.78
N LEU A 70 0.01 7.37 -1.23
CA LEU A 70 0.22 8.00 0.07
C LEU A 70 0.40 6.97 1.19
N LEU A 71 -0.49 5.98 1.28
CA LEU A 71 -0.38 4.92 2.28
C LEU A 71 0.91 4.13 2.12
N TRP A 72 1.32 3.82 0.90
CA TRP A 72 2.60 3.17 0.62
C TRP A 72 3.79 3.99 1.13
N VAL A 73 3.80 5.30 0.86
CA VAL A 73 4.85 6.21 1.37
C VAL A 73 4.81 6.27 2.91
N LEU A 74 3.61 6.38 3.50
CA LEU A 74 3.45 6.40 4.96
C LEU A 74 3.91 5.09 5.59
N GLU A 75 3.55 3.93 5.01
CA GLU A 75 4.02 2.63 5.48
C GLU A 75 5.55 2.54 5.47
N MET A 76 6.20 3.01 4.40
CA MET A 76 7.67 3.03 4.31
C MET A 76 8.33 3.97 5.32
N MET A 77 7.69 5.10 5.60
CA MET A 77 8.26 6.12 6.49
C MET A 77 8.09 5.82 7.97
N TYR A 78 6.98 5.18 8.35
CA TYR A 78 6.64 5.00 9.75
C TYR A 78 6.84 3.57 10.25
N PHE A 79 6.73 2.55 9.40
CA PHE A 79 6.89 1.15 9.80
C PHE A 79 8.26 0.60 9.42
N ARG A 80 8.99 0.08 10.41
CA ARG A 80 10.35 -0.45 10.23
C ARG A 80 10.36 -1.72 9.38
N THR A 81 9.36 -2.57 9.55
CA THR A 81 9.27 -3.87 8.89
C THR A 81 8.69 -3.80 7.48
N ASN A 82 8.32 -2.61 6.99
CA ASN A 82 7.84 -2.47 5.62
C ASN A 82 8.99 -2.58 4.62
N MET A 83 8.89 -3.54 3.70
CA MET A 83 9.89 -3.78 2.67
C MET A 83 9.67 -2.93 1.41
N GLY A 84 8.63 -2.10 1.36
CA GLY A 84 8.31 -1.27 0.19
C GLY A 84 7.84 -2.03 -1.05
N LEU A 85 7.60 -3.33 -0.93
CA LEU A 85 7.10 -4.16 -2.02
C LEU A 85 5.62 -3.93 -2.31
N LYS A 86 5.21 -4.16 -3.55
CA LYS A 86 3.84 -3.95 -4.05
C LYS A 86 2.73 -4.75 -3.34
N GLU A 87 3.07 -5.65 -2.44
CA GLU A 87 2.11 -6.50 -1.73
C GLU A 87 1.69 -5.97 -0.35
N GLY A 88 1.93 -4.68 -0.09
CA GLY A 88 1.58 -4.01 1.14
C GLY A 88 0.06 -3.96 1.42
N MET A 89 -0.31 -3.63 2.66
CA MET A 89 -1.71 -3.43 3.05
C MET A 89 -2.32 -2.23 2.31
N ALA A 90 -1.51 -1.20 2.04
CA ALA A 90 -1.89 0.00 1.29
C ALA A 90 -2.43 -0.33 -0.10
N GLU A 91 -1.73 -1.19 -0.85
CA GLU A 91 -2.16 -1.59 -2.19
C GLU A 91 -3.51 -2.31 -2.16
N LYS A 92 -3.68 -3.26 -1.23
CA LYS A 92 -4.93 -4.03 -1.08
C LYS A 92 -6.14 -3.17 -0.75
N ILE A 93 -5.98 -2.14 0.07
CA ILE A 93 -7.05 -1.20 0.43
C ILE A 93 -7.37 -0.29 -0.76
N SER A 94 -6.35 0.27 -1.40
CA SER A 94 -6.51 1.25 -2.48
C SER A 94 -7.20 0.69 -3.72
N VAL A 95 -7.03 -0.61 -4.01
CA VAL A 95 -7.63 -1.29 -5.17
C VAL A 95 -9.14 -1.10 -5.22
N PHE A 96 -9.83 -1.24 -4.08
CA PHE A 96 -11.30 -1.19 -4.04
C PHE A 96 -11.89 0.21 -3.80
N LEU A 97 -11.04 1.24 -3.70
CA LEU A 97 -11.49 2.60 -3.38
C LEU A 97 -11.88 3.44 -4.60
N SER A 98 -11.49 3.03 -5.80
CA SER A 98 -11.87 3.77 -7.01
C SER A 98 -11.99 2.87 -8.24
N PRO A 99 -12.80 3.29 -9.23
CA PRO A 99 -12.90 2.60 -10.52
C PRO A 99 -11.57 2.45 -11.23
N VAL A 100 -10.69 3.47 -11.13
CA VAL A 100 -9.37 3.46 -11.76
C VAL A 100 -8.45 2.43 -11.10
N SER A 101 -8.43 2.36 -9.76
CA SER A 101 -7.62 1.38 -9.04
C SER A 101 -8.01 -0.06 -9.39
N ILE A 102 -9.31 -0.38 -9.42
CA ILE A 102 -9.78 -1.70 -9.85
C ILE A 102 -9.41 -1.98 -11.30
N SER A 103 -9.53 -0.98 -12.20
CA SER A 103 -9.18 -1.14 -13.60
C SER A 103 -7.69 -1.47 -13.79
N VAL A 104 -6.82 -0.84 -13.00
CA VAL A 104 -5.38 -1.15 -12.98
C VAL A 104 -5.15 -2.55 -12.43
N ALA A 105 -5.81 -2.90 -11.30
CA ALA A 105 -5.68 -4.21 -10.68
C ALA A 105 -6.14 -5.35 -11.60
N LEU A 106 -7.25 -5.18 -12.34
CA LEU A 106 -7.71 -6.16 -13.32
C LEU A 106 -6.65 -6.48 -14.39
N ARG A 107 -5.83 -5.50 -14.78
CA ARG A 107 -4.72 -5.71 -15.71
C ARG A 107 -3.50 -6.34 -15.04
N THR A 108 -3.12 -5.83 -13.88
CA THR A 108 -1.88 -6.23 -13.18
C THR A 108 -1.97 -7.66 -12.66
N TYR A 109 -3.12 -8.07 -12.14
CA TYR A 109 -3.33 -9.38 -11.52
C TYR A 109 -3.99 -10.41 -12.44
N SER A 110 -4.15 -10.09 -13.74
CA SER A 110 -4.71 -11.04 -14.71
C SER A 110 -3.85 -12.32 -14.77
N GLY A 111 -4.51 -13.48 -14.58
CA GLY A 111 -3.84 -14.78 -14.56
C GLY A 111 -3.34 -15.26 -13.19
N GLN A 112 -3.41 -14.45 -12.14
CA GLN A 112 -3.06 -14.88 -10.78
C GLN A 112 -4.19 -15.67 -10.10
N LYS A 113 -3.82 -16.52 -9.11
CA LYS A 113 -4.74 -17.43 -8.40
C LYS A 113 -5.97 -16.73 -7.79
N ASN A 114 -5.82 -15.47 -7.36
CA ASN A 114 -6.88 -14.71 -6.68
C ASN A 114 -7.54 -13.63 -7.55
N PHE A 115 -7.33 -13.69 -8.85
CA PHE A 115 -7.91 -12.73 -9.80
C PHE A 115 -9.44 -12.63 -9.69
N TRP A 116 -10.12 -13.71 -9.34
CA TRP A 116 -11.56 -13.74 -9.14
C TRP A 116 -12.04 -12.77 -8.04
N ILE A 117 -11.23 -12.52 -6.99
CA ILE A 117 -11.57 -11.58 -5.90
C ILE A 117 -11.66 -10.15 -6.45
N ILE A 118 -10.76 -9.80 -7.37
CA ILE A 118 -10.75 -8.47 -8.01
C ILE A 118 -11.98 -8.32 -8.91
N ILE A 119 -12.34 -9.38 -9.65
CA ILE A 119 -13.55 -9.38 -10.49
C ILE A 119 -14.81 -9.20 -9.63
N VAL A 120 -14.96 -10.00 -8.57
CA VAL A 120 -16.12 -9.90 -7.66
C VAL A 120 -16.17 -8.53 -7.00
N GLY A 121 -15.04 -8.02 -6.51
CA GLY A 121 -14.95 -6.66 -5.95
C GLY A 121 -15.30 -5.58 -6.97
N GLY A 122 -14.86 -5.73 -8.22
CA GLY A 122 -15.19 -4.84 -9.32
C GLY A 122 -16.70 -4.84 -9.64
N ILE A 123 -17.33 -6.01 -9.68
CA ILE A 123 -18.79 -6.13 -9.89
C ILE A 123 -19.55 -5.50 -8.72
N LEU A 124 -19.10 -5.73 -7.49
CA LEU A 124 -19.73 -5.15 -6.31
C LEU A 124 -19.62 -3.62 -6.30
N LEU A 125 -18.45 -3.09 -6.62
CA LEU A 125 -18.25 -1.64 -6.77
C LEU A 125 -19.14 -1.08 -7.91
N LEU A 126 -19.24 -1.78 -9.04
CA LEU A 126 -20.10 -1.38 -10.15
C LEU A 126 -21.56 -1.26 -9.71
N ILE A 127 -22.06 -2.25 -8.98
CA ILE A 127 -23.45 -2.23 -8.45
C ILE A 127 -23.64 -1.04 -7.50
N VAL A 128 -22.68 -0.80 -6.60
CA VAL A 128 -22.74 0.35 -5.67
C VAL A 128 -22.76 1.67 -6.44
N LEU A 129 -21.85 1.84 -7.42
CA LEU A 129 -21.79 3.06 -8.23
C LEU A 129 -23.10 3.26 -9.04
N ALA A 130 -23.63 2.20 -9.66
CA ALA A 130 -24.86 2.28 -10.45
C ALA A 130 -26.07 2.64 -9.58
N VAL A 131 -26.21 2.01 -8.40
CA VAL A 131 -27.30 2.32 -7.45
C VAL A 131 -27.16 3.74 -6.92
N CYS A 132 -25.97 4.15 -6.51
CA CYS A 132 -25.72 5.52 -6.03
C CYS A 132 -25.99 6.55 -7.13
N ALA A 133 -25.56 6.30 -8.37
CA ALA A 133 -25.81 7.16 -9.51
C ALA A 133 -27.33 7.28 -9.81
N TYR A 134 -28.04 6.16 -9.80
CA TYR A 134 -29.48 6.13 -9.99
C TYR A 134 -30.22 6.91 -8.89
N LEU A 135 -29.86 6.69 -7.62
CA LEU A 135 -30.48 7.41 -6.50
C LEU A 135 -30.13 8.90 -6.52
N ALA A 136 -28.91 9.25 -6.86
CA ALA A 136 -28.48 10.64 -6.99
C ALA A 136 -29.22 11.34 -8.15
N TYR A 137 -29.45 10.64 -9.24
CA TYR A 137 -30.23 11.21 -10.38
C TYR A 137 -31.68 11.37 -10.05
N THR A 138 -32.35 10.34 -9.55
CA THR A 138 -33.81 10.33 -9.31
C THR A 138 -34.25 11.24 -8.17
N LYS A 139 -33.43 11.40 -7.14
CA LYS A 139 -33.70 12.25 -5.97
C LYS A 139 -33.11 13.66 -6.10
N ARG A 140 -32.62 14.05 -7.28
CA ARG A 140 -32.02 15.38 -7.51
C ARG A 140 -33.09 16.49 -7.38
N PRO A 141 -32.98 17.37 -6.36
CA PRO A 141 -33.92 18.50 -6.25
C PRO A 141 -33.59 19.57 -7.29
N ALA A 142 -34.59 19.99 -8.09
CA ALA A 142 -34.40 20.97 -9.15
C ALA A 142 -33.94 22.36 -8.64
N GLU A 143 -34.33 22.70 -7.40
CA GLU A 143 -34.06 24.02 -6.79
C GLU A 143 -32.62 24.27 -6.32
N LYS A 144 -31.77 23.24 -6.31
CA LYS A 144 -30.40 23.35 -5.80
C LYS A 144 -29.34 23.59 -6.88
N THR A 145 -29.78 23.97 -8.07
CA THR A 145 -28.87 24.39 -9.16
C THR A 145 -28.13 25.66 -8.75
N GLY A 146 -26.78 25.62 -8.72
CA GLY A 146 -25.93 26.75 -8.31
C GLY A 146 -25.26 26.60 -6.93
N LYS A 147 -25.66 25.61 -6.10
CA LYS A 147 -24.84 25.19 -4.94
C LYS A 147 -23.69 24.30 -5.39
N SER A 148 -22.64 24.20 -4.61
CA SER A 148 -21.50 23.34 -4.96
C SER A 148 -21.90 21.88 -5.08
N PHE A 149 -22.64 21.36 -4.10
CA PHE A 149 -23.20 20.02 -4.14
C PHE A 149 -24.72 20.04 -4.03
N VAL A 150 -25.35 19.13 -4.76
CA VAL A 150 -26.80 18.92 -4.70
C VAL A 150 -27.22 18.46 -3.31
N TYR A 151 -26.37 17.64 -2.67
CA TYR A 151 -26.59 17.08 -1.34
C TYR A 151 -25.62 17.68 -0.34
N GLY A 152 -26.10 18.50 0.59
CA GLY A 152 -25.26 19.22 1.56
C GLY A 152 -24.45 18.32 2.52
N PHE A 153 -24.88 17.05 2.73
CA PHE A 153 -24.09 16.09 3.53
C PHE A 153 -22.80 15.61 2.85
N LEU A 154 -22.65 15.80 1.54
CA LEU A 154 -21.45 15.41 0.82
C LEU A 154 -20.28 16.37 1.08
N GLU A 155 -20.54 17.64 1.35
CA GLU A 155 -19.51 18.64 1.62
C GLU A 155 -18.60 18.21 2.78
N PRO A 156 -19.11 17.88 4.00
CA PRO A 156 -18.26 17.42 5.09
C PRO A 156 -17.56 16.09 4.77
N ILE A 157 -18.22 15.14 4.10
CA ILE A 157 -17.61 13.86 3.74
C ILE A 157 -16.40 14.08 2.83
N LEU A 158 -16.56 14.82 1.74
CA LEU A 158 -15.48 15.14 0.80
C LEU A 158 -14.35 15.92 1.48
N LEU A 159 -14.71 16.81 2.39
CA LEU A 159 -13.73 17.57 3.16
C LEU A 159 -12.83 16.65 3.99
N PHE A 160 -13.40 15.72 4.76
CA PHE A 160 -12.62 14.76 5.54
C PHE A 160 -11.81 13.82 4.63
N MET A 161 -12.41 13.31 3.55
CA MET A 161 -11.73 12.44 2.59
C MET A 161 -10.49 13.08 1.95
N VAL A 162 -10.53 14.38 1.66
CA VAL A 162 -9.42 15.06 0.99
C VAL A 162 -8.41 15.65 1.98
N VAL A 163 -8.87 16.30 3.05
CA VAL A 163 -7.96 17.04 3.94
C VAL A 163 -7.12 16.12 4.80
N ILE A 164 -7.66 14.98 5.29
CA ILE A 164 -6.86 14.07 6.13
C ILE A 164 -5.67 13.51 5.35
N PRO A 165 -5.83 12.90 4.18
CA PRO A 165 -4.68 12.43 3.39
C PRO A 165 -3.73 13.56 2.98
N ALA A 166 -4.26 14.71 2.57
CA ALA A 166 -3.44 15.84 2.18
C ALA A 166 -2.59 16.40 3.35
N ALA A 167 -3.18 16.49 4.55
CA ALA A 167 -2.44 16.93 5.74
C ALA A 167 -1.33 15.94 6.11
N LEU A 168 -1.61 14.63 6.06
CA LEU A 168 -0.60 13.59 6.29
C LEU A 168 0.52 13.65 5.25
N ALA A 169 0.19 13.86 3.97
CA ALA A 169 1.19 14.01 2.90
C ALA A 169 2.09 15.22 3.13
N ILE A 170 1.50 16.39 3.43
CA ILE A 170 2.26 17.61 3.72
C ILE A 170 3.10 17.45 5.00
N GLY A 171 2.53 16.86 6.06
CA GLY A 171 3.28 16.56 7.29
C GLY A 171 4.52 15.70 7.01
N THR A 172 4.35 14.63 6.26
CA THR A 172 5.45 13.73 5.89
C THR A 172 6.48 14.43 5.00
N MET A 173 6.04 15.25 4.06
CA MET A 173 6.94 16.04 3.21
C MET A 173 7.79 17.01 4.05
N PHE A 174 7.19 17.71 5.00
CA PHE A 174 7.93 18.62 5.89
C PHE A 174 8.89 17.85 6.81
N ALA A 175 8.53 16.67 7.27
CA ALA A 175 9.42 15.80 8.04
C ALA A 175 10.65 15.32 7.25
N LEU A 176 10.52 15.17 5.92
CA LEU A 176 11.62 14.77 5.03
C LEU A 176 12.58 15.93 4.72
N ILE A 177 12.04 17.13 4.56
CA ILE A 177 12.82 18.33 4.17
C ILE A 177 13.42 19.01 5.41
N GLY A 178 12.79 18.84 6.57
CA GLY A 178 13.20 19.48 7.82
C GLY A 178 14.52 18.92 8.39
N PRO A 179 15.23 19.73 9.21
CA PRO A 179 16.45 19.28 9.90
C PRO A 179 16.18 18.07 10.79
N GLU A 180 17.12 17.15 10.86
CA GLU A 180 17.00 15.91 11.65
C GLU A 180 16.77 16.15 13.13
N GLU A 181 17.44 17.16 13.68
CA GLU A 181 17.33 17.53 15.09
C GLU A 181 15.90 17.89 15.53
N ASN A 182 15.08 18.41 14.61
CA ASN A 182 13.72 18.84 14.90
C ASN A 182 12.69 18.26 13.92
N ARG A 183 12.93 17.03 13.43
CA ARG A 183 12.04 16.35 12.46
C ARG A 183 10.59 16.29 12.91
N THR A 184 10.35 15.96 14.20
CA THR A 184 8.99 15.88 14.78
C THR A 184 8.30 17.24 14.78
N GLY A 185 9.03 18.32 15.07
CA GLY A 185 8.50 19.67 15.02
C GLY A 185 8.07 20.08 13.61
N TRP A 186 8.90 19.80 12.61
CA TRP A 186 8.58 20.06 11.20
C TRP A 186 7.41 19.19 10.73
N TRP A 187 7.31 17.96 11.17
CA TRP A 187 6.17 17.10 10.90
C TRP A 187 4.86 17.67 11.42
N ILE A 188 4.82 18.06 12.70
CA ILE A 188 3.64 18.68 13.33
C ILE A 188 3.28 19.98 12.62
N PHE A 189 4.27 20.81 12.30
CA PHE A 189 4.06 22.05 11.53
C PHE A 189 3.40 21.75 10.20
N GLY A 190 3.91 20.77 9.44
CA GLY A 190 3.34 20.36 8.16
C GLY A 190 1.91 19.83 8.27
N LEU A 191 1.59 19.04 9.32
CA LEU A 191 0.24 18.56 9.59
C LEU A 191 -0.75 19.71 9.82
N VAL A 192 -0.37 20.67 10.66
CA VAL A 192 -1.21 21.86 10.94
C VAL A 192 -1.38 22.72 9.69
N LEU A 193 -0.29 23.01 9.00
CA LEU A 193 -0.30 23.82 7.77
C LEU A 193 -1.17 23.14 6.70
N GLY A 194 -0.94 21.84 6.44
CA GLY A 194 -1.73 21.06 5.47
C GLY A 194 -3.22 21.04 5.82
N THR A 195 -3.56 20.85 7.09
CA THR A 195 -4.95 20.86 7.55
C THR A 195 -5.60 22.22 7.28
N VAL A 196 -4.98 23.32 7.66
CA VAL A 196 -5.55 24.68 7.52
C VAL A 196 -5.66 25.08 6.04
N VAL A 197 -4.62 24.81 5.26
CA VAL A 197 -4.56 25.21 3.83
C VAL A 197 -5.60 24.43 3.04
N PHE A 198 -5.62 23.08 3.12
CA PHE A 198 -6.58 22.29 2.34
C PHE A 198 -8.02 22.47 2.80
N TYR A 199 -8.23 22.63 4.12
CA TYR A 199 -9.54 23.01 4.63
C TYR A 199 -10.01 24.35 4.01
N GLY A 200 -9.16 25.38 4.05
CA GLY A 200 -9.47 26.69 3.49
C GLY A 200 -9.78 26.64 1.99
N ILE A 201 -8.97 25.94 1.21
CA ILE A 201 -9.19 25.76 -0.24
C ILE A 201 -10.53 25.11 -0.51
N LEU A 202 -10.86 24.01 0.17
CA LEU A 202 -12.14 23.31 -0.04
C LEU A 202 -13.34 24.13 0.42
N GLN A 203 -13.24 24.88 1.53
CA GLN A 203 -14.31 25.76 1.97
C GLN A 203 -14.58 26.87 0.95
N VAL A 204 -13.54 27.43 0.34
CA VAL A 204 -13.69 28.40 -0.75
C VAL A 204 -14.37 27.77 -1.96
N ILE A 205 -14.00 26.57 -2.35
CA ILE A 205 -14.63 25.83 -3.45
C ILE A 205 -16.12 25.54 -3.14
N PHE A 206 -16.43 25.13 -1.92
CA PHE A 206 -17.81 24.80 -1.52
C PHE A 206 -18.69 26.03 -1.38
N ALA A 207 -18.18 27.11 -0.80
CA ALA A 207 -18.94 28.33 -0.57
C ALA A 207 -18.94 29.29 -1.75
N MET A 208 -18.01 29.14 -2.73
CA MET A 208 -17.76 30.09 -3.81
C MET A 208 -17.46 31.49 -3.30
N ASP A 209 -16.97 31.62 -2.06
CA ASP A 209 -16.72 32.89 -1.38
C ASP A 209 -15.52 32.79 -0.45
N PHE A 210 -14.48 33.58 -0.73
CA PHE A 210 -13.26 33.63 0.08
C PHE A 210 -13.51 34.06 1.54
N ARG A 211 -14.59 34.83 1.79
CA ARG A 211 -14.93 35.29 3.16
C ARG A 211 -15.38 34.15 4.07
N LYS A 212 -15.80 33.03 3.48
CA LYS A 212 -16.28 31.86 4.23
C LYS A 212 -15.18 30.82 4.53
N MET A 213 -13.92 31.10 4.21
CA MET A 213 -12.81 30.19 4.39
C MET A 213 -12.70 29.63 5.82
N ALA A 214 -13.10 30.38 6.84
CA ALA A 214 -13.09 29.96 8.25
C ALA A 214 -14.51 29.87 8.87
N ALA A 215 -15.55 29.67 8.09
CA ALA A 215 -16.94 29.77 8.58
C ALA A 215 -17.32 28.70 9.59
N HIS A 216 -16.81 27.47 9.45
CA HIS A 216 -17.21 26.32 10.27
C HIS A 216 -16.09 25.88 11.21
N LYS A 217 -15.78 26.70 12.24
CA LYS A 217 -14.67 26.45 13.18
C LYS A 217 -14.74 25.10 13.89
N LEU A 218 -15.96 24.63 14.24
CA LEU A 218 -16.14 23.32 14.85
C LEU A 218 -15.74 22.17 13.91
N GLN A 219 -16.04 22.31 12.62
CA GLN A 219 -15.67 21.32 11.60
C GLN A 219 -14.15 21.27 11.42
N LEU A 220 -13.48 22.44 11.42
CA LEU A 220 -12.02 22.51 11.41
C LEU A 220 -11.40 21.84 12.64
N LEU A 221 -11.97 22.08 13.83
CA LEU A 221 -11.50 21.45 15.07
C LEU A 221 -11.64 19.92 14.99
N LEU A 222 -12.80 19.41 14.60
CA LEU A 222 -13.03 17.97 14.44
C LEU A 222 -12.06 17.35 13.44
N LEU A 223 -11.83 18.04 12.32
CA LEU A 223 -10.89 17.62 11.30
C LEU A 223 -9.46 17.56 11.85
N GLY A 224 -9.03 18.59 12.58
CA GLY A 224 -7.73 18.62 13.25
C GLY A 224 -7.55 17.47 14.23
N ILE A 225 -8.60 17.12 15.00
CA ILE A 225 -8.58 15.94 15.87
C ILE A 225 -8.41 14.66 15.06
N CYS A 226 -9.15 14.49 13.95
CA CYS A 226 -9.02 13.30 13.10
C CYS A 226 -7.62 13.19 12.49
N VAL A 227 -7.03 14.29 12.04
CA VAL A 227 -5.65 14.32 11.52
C VAL A 227 -4.66 13.95 12.64
N ALA A 228 -4.81 14.51 13.84
CA ALA A 228 -3.95 14.21 14.97
C ALA A 228 -4.05 12.74 15.40
N VAL A 229 -5.25 12.16 15.43
CA VAL A 229 -5.46 10.74 15.74
C VAL A 229 -4.83 9.85 14.66
N SER A 230 -5.03 10.17 13.39
CA SER A 230 -4.43 9.41 12.28
C SER A 230 -2.90 9.47 12.32
N ALA A 231 -2.35 10.64 12.61
CA ALA A 231 -0.92 10.85 12.76
C ALA A 231 -0.36 10.10 13.99
N TRP A 232 -1.07 10.10 15.09
CA TRP A 232 -0.71 9.36 16.31
C TRP A 232 -0.69 7.85 16.06
N ILE A 233 -1.70 7.30 15.38
CA ILE A 233 -1.78 5.87 15.02
C ILE A 233 -0.55 5.46 14.20
N LEU A 234 -0.15 6.28 13.21
CA LEU A 234 1.03 6.01 12.39
C LEU A 234 2.33 6.09 13.18
N HIS A 235 2.45 7.11 14.04
CA HIS A 235 3.70 7.35 14.78
C HIS A 235 3.97 6.31 15.89
N THR A 236 2.91 5.80 16.52
CA THR A 236 3.02 4.84 17.63
C THR A 236 2.87 3.39 17.22
N ASP A 237 2.68 3.11 15.93
CA ASP A 237 2.30 1.78 15.44
C ASP A 237 1.15 1.16 16.27
N ALA A 238 0.11 1.96 16.55
CA ALA A 238 -1.03 1.51 17.36
C ALA A 238 -1.77 0.30 16.73
N ILE A 239 -1.54 0.03 15.46
CA ILE A 239 -2.09 -1.12 14.73
C ILE A 239 -1.24 -2.38 14.99
N GLY A 240 -0.01 -2.23 15.49
CA GLY A 240 0.95 -3.32 15.68
C GLY A 240 1.45 -3.89 14.36
N TYR A 241 1.70 -3.02 13.38
CA TYR A 241 2.15 -3.44 12.05
C TYR A 241 3.50 -4.15 12.10
N ASP A 242 4.44 -3.61 12.87
CA ASP A 242 5.82 -4.11 12.97
C ASP A 242 5.92 -5.42 13.76
N THR A 243 5.05 -5.62 14.76
CA THR A 243 5.10 -6.78 15.66
C THR A 243 4.15 -7.91 15.27
N ARG A 244 3.15 -7.63 14.43
CA ARG A 244 2.11 -8.59 14.11
C ARG A 244 2.51 -9.50 12.96
N ILE A 245 2.73 -10.78 13.27
CA ILE A 245 2.92 -11.83 12.25
C ILE A 245 1.60 -12.55 11.96
N PRO A 246 1.41 -13.06 10.73
CA PRO A 246 0.24 -13.88 10.39
C PRO A 246 0.19 -15.15 11.25
N THR A 247 -1.00 -15.58 11.66
CA THR A 247 -1.15 -16.82 12.41
C THR A 247 -0.77 -18.03 11.56
N MET A 248 -0.12 -19.02 12.16
CA MET A 248 0.32 -20.26 11.50
C MET A 248 -0.81 -20.95 10.73
N ALA A 249 -2.03 -20.98 11.28
CA ALA A 249 -3.19 -21.60 10.62
C ALA A 249 -3.57 -20.97 9.27
N LYS A 250 -3.22 -19.69 9.06
CA LYS A 250 -3.50 -18.92 7.83
C LYS A 250 -2.30 -18.88 6.87
N THR A 251 -1.15 -19.35 7.29
CA THR A 251 0.10 -19.35 6.52
C THR A 251 0.35 -20.74 5.93
N GLU A 252 0.68 -20.80 4.66
CA GLU A 252 1.04 -22.04 3.94
C GLU A 252 2.55 -22.30 4.06
N GLY A 253 3.35 -21.25 3.99
CA GLY A 253 4.80 -21.29 4.07
C GLY A 253 5.39 -19.89 4.15
N ILE A 254 6.69 -19.84 4.18
CA ILE A 254 7.45 -18.58 4.11
C ILE A 254 8.44 -18.61 2.94
N SER A 255 8.82 -17.46 2.46
CA SER A 255 10.01 -17.29 1.61
C SER A 255 10.95 -16.31 2.30
N LEU A 256 12.23 -16.64 2.31
CA LEU A 256 13.28 -15.83 2.92
C LEU A 256 14.11 -15.16 1.83
N ASN A 257 14.39 -13.87 2.01
CA ASN A 257 15.38 -13.15 1.23
C ASN A 257 16.57 -12.87 2.13
N LEU A 258 17.69 -13.52 1.80
CA LEU A 258 18.94 -13.47 2.55
C LEU A 258 20.05 -12.74 1.79
N GLU A 259 19.74 -12.06 0.71
CA GLU A 259 20.74 -11.46 -0.20
C GLU A 259 21.57 -10.34 0.47
N TRP A 260 21.03 -9.76 1.53
CA TRP A 260 21.74 -8.74 2.32
C TRP A 260 22.79 -9.33 3.27
N ILE A 261 22.81 -10.65 3.41
CA ILE A 261 23.79 -11.36 4.24
C ILE A 261 25.06 -11.55 3.40
N GLY A 262 26.06 -10.69 3.58
CA GLY A 262 27.35 -10.83 2.92
C GLY A 262 27.66 -9.82 1.82
N THR A 263 26.79 -8.85 1.55
CA THR A 263 27.11 -7.70 0.70
C THR A 263 27.74 -6.54 1.46
N GLU A 264 28.27 -6.75 2.67
CA GLU A 264 29.26 -5.83 3.17
C GLU A 264 30.44 -5.88 2.21
N SER A 265 30.38 -5.00 1.21
CA SER A 265 31.51 -4.76 0.32
C SER A 265 32.68 -4.30 1.19
N VAL A 266 33.72 -5.13 1.25
CA VAL A 266 34.91 -4.94 2.04
C VAL A 266 35.66 -3.62 1.72
N ASN A 267 35.14 -2.77 0.84
CA ASN A 267 35.83 -1.59 0.31
C ASN A 267 34.98 -0.32 0.14
N GLU A 268 33.74 -0.25 0.63
CA GLU A 268 33.10 1.07 0.67
C GLU A 268 33.31 1.72 2.04
N PRO A 269 33.80 2.99 2.07
CA PRO A 269 33.93 3.70 3.33
C PRO A 269 32.54 3.74 3.97
N GLN A 270 32.45 3.36 5.25
CA GLN A 270 31.23 3.50 6.04
C GLN A 270 30.78 4.95 5.95
N MET A 271 29.88 5.21 5.02
CA MET A 271 29.16 6.46 4.99
C MET A 271 28.24 6.40 6.22
N GLU A 272 28.54 7.20 7.24
CA GLU A 272 27.59 7.46 8.33
C GLU A 272 26.35 8.06 7.70
N VAL A 273 25.43 7.18 7.30
CA VAL A 273 24.18 7.59 6.67
C VAL A 273 23.29 8.13 7.77
N SER A 274 23.12 9.43 7.80
CA SER A 274 22.16 10.07 8.69
C SER A 274 20.78 9.42 8.51
N SER A 275 20.05 9.22 9.60
CA SER A 275 18.80 8.42 9.60
C SER A 275 17.73 8.89 8.59
N GLY A 276 17.85 10.12 8.10
CA GLY A 276 16.96 10.71 7.09
C GLY A 276 17.29 10.32 5.65
N SER A 277 18.58 10.32 5.32
CA SER A 277 19.08 9.89 4.02
C SER A 277 18.76 8.41 3.78
N TYR A 278 18.91 7.56 4.79
CA TYR A 278 18.61 6.14 4.72
C TYR A 278 17.17 5.83 4.27
N LYS A 279 16.18 6.60 4.76
CA LYS A 279 14.77 6.39 4.36
C LYS A 279 14.50 6.79 2.92
N LEU A 280 15.12 7.87 2.44
CA LEU A 280 15.03 8.30 1.04
C LEU A 280 15.76 7.35 0.10
N ASP A 281 16.96 6.91 0.46
CA ASP A 281 17.74 5.94 -0.32
C ASP A 281 16.99 4.61 -0.42
N ARG A 282 16.35 4.18 0.66
CA ARG A 282 15.48 3.02 0.67
C ARG A 282 14.28 3.17 -0.27
N LEU A 283 13.63 4.35 -0.28
CA LEU A 283 12.55 4.66 -1.22
C LEU A 283 13.03 4.53 -2.68
N PHE A 284 14.18 5.12 -3.02
CA PHE A 284 14.74 5.07 -4.37
C PHE A 284 15.19 3.66 -4.76
N TYR A 285 15.78 2.91 -3.84
CA TYR A 285 16.19 1.52 -4.07
C TYR A 285 15.00 0.63 -4.44
N PHE A 286 13.90 0.71 -3.71
CA PHE A 286 12.69 -0.07 -3.99
C PHE A 286 11.95 0.40 -5.24
N MET A 287 11.98 1.67 -5.59
CA MET A 287 11.46 2.15 -6.87
C MET A 287 12.24 1.59 -8.07
N GLY A 288 13.51 1.24 -7.88
CA GLY A 288 14.37 0.61 -8.91
C GLY A 288 14.08 -0.87 -9.20
N GLY A 289 13.25 -1.54 -8.42
CA GLY A 289 12.77 -2.91 -8.70
C GLY A 289 13.80 -4.03 -8.47
N ASN A 290 14.89 -3.78 -7.77
CA ASN A 290 15.87 -4.81 -7.40
C ASN A 290 15.32 -5.67 -6.25
N TYR A 291 14.60 -6.72 -6.60
CA TYR A 291 14.10 -7.73 -5.66
C TYR A 291 15.09 -8.90 -5.67
N GLY A 292 15.78 -9.12 -4.56
CA GLY A 292 16.70 -10.22 -4.41
C GLY A 292 16.06 -11.61 -4.53
N ARG A 293 16.89 -12.63 -4.47
CA ARG A 293 16.45 -14.02 -4.62
C ARG A 293 15.73 -14.51 -3.36
N TRP A 294 14.52 -15.03 -3.55
CA TRP A 294 13.68 -15.59 -2.48
C TRP A 294 13.83 -17.10 -2.40
N THR A 295 14.03 -17.62 -1.20
CA THR A 295 14.10 -19.07 -0.92
C THR A 295 12.86 -19.51 -0.16
N ASP A 296 12.14 -20.47 -0.70
CA ASP A 296 10.93 -21.01 -0.10
C ASP A 296 11.24 -21.96 1.05
N ALA A 297 10.52 -21.81 2.16
CA ALA A 297 10.56 -22.73 3.30
C ALA A 297 9.14 -23.03 3.78
N GLY A 298 8.92 -24.27 4.24
CA GLY A 298 7.66 -24.62 4.91
C GLY A 298 7.52 -23.87 6.24
N MET A 299 6.30 -23.77 6.77
CA MET A 299 6.08 -23.22 8.10
C MET A 299 6.05 -24.35 9.14
N SER A 300 6.91 -24.26 10.16
CA SER A 300 6.90 -25.16 11.34
C SER A 300 6.70 -24.36 12.61
N ASP A 301 6.36 -25.07 13.70
CA ASP A 301 6.22 -24.44 15.02
C ASP A 301 7.51 -23.76 15.47
N LYS A 302 8.68 -24.38 15.21
CA LYS A 302 9.99 -23.81 15.53
C LYS A 302 10.24 -22.52 14.75
N ILE A 303 10.00 -22.50 13.44
CA ILE A 303 10.16 -21.31 12.60
C ILE A 303 9.22 -20.21 13.05
N TYR A 304 7.97 -20.57 13.38
CA TYR A 304 6.97 -19.59 13.83
C TYR A 304 7.36 -18.91 15.15
N GLU A 305 7.86 -19.68 16.13
CA GLU A 305 8.32 -19.13 17.42
C GLU A 305 9.55 -18.21 17.24
N VAL A 306 10.52 -18.58 16.40
CA VAL A 306 11.68 -17.72 16.10
C VAL A 306 11.24 -16.44 15.40
N LEU A 307 10.33 -16.52 14.43
CA LEU A 307 9.82 -15.33 13.74
C LEU A 307 9.02 -14.41 14.68
N LYS A 308 8.29 -14.97 15.65
CA LYS A 308 7.57 -14.22 16.67
C LYS A 308 8.53 -13.47 17.60
N GLU A 309 9.62 -14.11 18.01
CA GLU A 309 10.70 -13.47 18.77
C GLU A 309 11.34 -12.34 17.96
N ILE A 310 11.70 -12.59 16.69
CA ILE A 310 12.26 -11.59 15.77
C ILE A 310 11.30 -10.39 15.63
N ALA A 311 10.00 -10.63 15.43
CA ALA A 311 9.01 -9.57 15.32
C ALA A 311 8.90 -8.73 16.62
N SER A 312 8.97 -9.38 17.78
CA SER A 312 8.96 -8.66 19.07
C SER A 312 10.22 -7.81 19.28
N TYR A 313 11.36 -8.28 18.76
CA TYR A 313 12.65 -7.56 18.84
C TYR A 313 12.62 -6.22 18.08
N GLN A 314 11.79 -6.09 17.02
CA GLN A 314 11.69 -4.84 16.23
C GLN A 314 11.23 -3.63 17.08
N ASN A 315 10.55 -3.85 18.20
CA ASN A 315 10.13 -2.79 19.13
C ASN A 315 11.24 -2.33 20.08
N SER A 316 12.39 -3.01 20.12
CA SER A 316 13.50 -2.59 20.99
C SER A 316 14.12 -1.29 20.48
N LYS A 317 14.53 -0.41 21.40
CA LYS A 317 15.21 0.85 21.06
C LYS A 317 16.60 0.63 20.45
N GLU A 318 17.23 -0.51 20.76
CA GLU A 318 18.57 -0.90 20.32
C GLU A 318 18.51 -2.01 19.27
N CYS A 319 17.54 -1.94 18.36
CA CYS A 319 17.43 -2.93 17.30
C CYS A 319 18.62 -2.74 16.33
N SER A 320 19.58 -3.64 16.41
CA SER A 320 20.76 -3.68 15.54
C SER A 320 21.04 -5.09 15.06
N GLY A 321 21.52 -5.25 13.83
CA GLY A 321 21.81 -6.55 13.25
C GLY A 321 21.70 -6.55 11.73
N THR A 322 21.55 -7.73 11.16
CA THR A 322 21.42 -7.93 9.72
C THR A 322 19.95 -7.84 9.28
N GLU A 323 19.71 -7.23 8.14
CA GLU A 323 18.36 -7.17 7.57
C GLU A 323 18.04 -8.44 6.79
N ILE A 324 16.87 -9.02 7.02
CA ILE A 324 16.34 -10.14 6.25
C ILE A 324 14.92 -9.84 5.75
N GLY A 325 14.61 -10.29 4.53
CA GLY A 325 13.24 -10.25 4.00
C GLY A 325 12.51 -11.55 4.32
N VAL A 326 11.27 -11.44 4.81
CA VAL A 326 10.39 -12.59 5.06
C VAL A 326 9.06 -12.36 4.37
N GLN A 327 8.72 -13.23 3.43
CA GLN A 327 7.41 -13.25 2.79
C GLN A 327 6.58 -14.39 3.39
N PHE A 328 5.46 -14.06 4.00
CA PHE A 328 4.48 -15.00 4.51
C PHE A 328 3.48 -15.36 3.42
N LYS A 329 3.57 -16.58 2.88
CA LYS A 329 2.62 -17.12 1.91
C LYS A 329 1.31 -17.48 2.58
N LYS A 330 0.26 -16.73 2.33
CA LYS A 330 -1.06 -17.01 2.93
C LYS A 330 -1.89 -17.94 2.08
N LYS A 331 -2.65 -18.82 2.74
CA LYS A 331 -3.65 -19.69 2.10
C LYS A 331 -4.70 -18.91 1.29
N SER A 332 -4.94 -17.64 1.67
CA SER A 332 -5.83 -16.72 0.94
C SER A 332 -5.21 -16.16 -0.33
N GLY A 333 -3.90 -16.39 -0.58
CA GLY A 333 -3.15 -15.91 -1.73
C GLY A 333 -2.78 -14.42 -1.68
N PHE A 334 -3.07 -13.73 -0.59
CA PHE A 334 -2.57 -12.38 -0.34
C PHE A 334 -1.38 -12.47 0.60
N ASP A 335 -0.19 -12.58 0.03
CA ASP A 335 1.05 -12.71 0.78
C ASP A 335 1.36 -11.41 1.54
N ILE A 336 2.14 -11.54 2.61
CA ILE A 336 2.63 -10.40 3.39
C ILE A 336 4.14 -10.46 3.39
N THR A 337 4.78 -9.40 2.92
CA THR A 337 6.24 -9.26 2.94
C THR A 337 6.64 -8.31 4.06
N ARG A 338 7.65 -8.70 4.83
CA ARG A 338 8.24 -7.95 5.93
C ARG A 338 9.75 -7.99 5.84
N GLN A 339 10.38 -6.92 6.31
CA GLN A 339 11.81 -6.84 6.53
C GLN A 339 12.06 -6.79 8.04
N TYR A 340 12.93 -7.66 8.52
CA TYR A 340 13.28 -7.72 9.94
C TYR A 340 14.76 -7.50 10.12
N ILE A 341 15.12 -6.78 11.18
CA ILE A 341 16.50 -6.71 11.67
C ILE A 341 16.68 -7.88 12.64
N VAL A 342 17.66 -8.71 12.40
CA VAL A 342 17.92 -9.92 13.19
C VAL A 342 19.34 -9.92 13.74
N THR A 343 19.51 -10.41 14.96
CA THR A 343 20.84 -10.68 15.50
C THR A 343 21.44 -11.93 14.83
N ALA A 344 22.76 -12.09 14.90
CA ALA A 344 23.44 -13.28 14.38
C ALA A 344 22.91 -14.57 15.01
N GLU A 345 22.55 -14.54 16.30
CA GLU A 345 21.97 -15.69 17.01
C GLU A 345 20.56 -16.03 16.50
N GLN A 346 19.70 -15.02 16.35
CA GLN A 346 18.31 -15.20 15.81
C GLN A 346 18.37 -15.72 14.37
N LEU A 347 19.28 -15.19 13.56
CA LEU A 347 19.50 -15.66 12.19
C LEU A 347 19.94 -17.12 12.18
N GLY A 348 20.92 -17.48 13.01
CA GLY A 348 21.39 -18.88 13.13
C GLY A 348 20.26 -19.84 13.50
N ARG A 349 19.45 -19.52 14.51
CA ARG A 349 18.29 -20.32 14.91
C ARG A 349 17.23 -20.43 13.80
N LEU A 350 17.00 -19.34 13.05
CA LEU A 350 16.06 -19.36 11.93
C LEU A 350 16.53 -20.28 10.80
N LEU A 351 17.82 -20.18 10.43
CA LEU A 351 18.42 -21.00 9.38
C LEU A 351 18.48 -22.48 9.79
N GLU A 352 18.81 -22.77 11.05
CA GLU A 352 18.81 -24.13 11.61
C GLU A 352 17.40 -24.74 11.54
N ALA A 353 16.38 -24.00 11.97
CA ALA A 353 14.99 -24.47 11.90
C ALA A 353 14.51 -24.72 10.45
N CYS A 354 14.96 -23.90 9.49
CA CYS A 354 14.67 -24.10 8.07
C CYS A 354 15.43 -25.32 7.50
N TYR A 355 16.68 -25.54 7.96
CA TYR A 355 17.49 -26.68 7.53
C TYR A 355 16.94 -28.02 8.04
N GLU A 356 16.50 -28.09 9.30
CA GLU A 356 15.87 -29.28 9.87
C GLU A 356 14.63 -29.73 9.07
N GLN A 357 13.89 -28.78 8.48
CA GLN A 357 12.75 -29.08 7.61
C GLN A 357 13.13 -29.62 6.22
N GLY A 358 14.43 -29.65 5.87
CA GLY A 358 14.89 -30.13 4.58
C GLY A 358 14.74 -29.13 3.43
N THR A 359 14.10 -27.98 3.64
CA THR A 359 13.75 -27.02 2.60
C THR A 359 14.97 -26.32 1.98
N LEU A 360 16.05 -26.15 2.75
CA LEU A 360 17.33 -25.60 2.25
C LEU A 360 18.18 -26.66 1.54
N LYS A 361 17.89 -27.97 1.71
CA LYS A 361 18.66 -29.07 1.11
C LYS A 361 18.39 -29.26 -0.38
N ASP A 362 17.17 -28.99 -0.82
CA ASP A 362 16.75 -29.22 -2.22
C ASP A 362 17.10 -28.06 -3.16
N ASN A 363 17.32 -26.87 -2.60
CA ASN A 363 17.82 -25.76 -3.36
C ASN A 363 19.35 -25.87 -3.42
N LYS A 364 19.91 -26.16 -4.60
CA LYS A 364 21.35 -26.07 -4.94
C LYS A 364 21.83 -24.62 -4.75
N TYR A 365 21.87 -24.15 -3.53
CA TYR A 365 22.53 -22.92 -3.20
C TYR A 365 23.97 -23.29 -2.82
N ASP A 366 24.90 -22.86 -3.66
CA ASP A 366 26.24 -22.55 -3.20
C ASP A 366 26.08 -21.42 -2.17
N ILE A 367 25.91 -21.78 -0.89
CA ILE A 367 26.10 -20.86 0.22
C ILE A 367 27.52 -20.35 0.01
N PRO A 368 27.75 -19.03 -0.17
CA PRO A 368 29.10 -18.54 -0.36
C PRO A 368 29.98 -19.07 0.74
N VAL A 369 31.13 -19.65 0.39
CA VAL A 369 32.06 -20.33 1.30
C VAL A 369 32.48 -19.48 2.50
N SER A 370 32.23 -18.17 2.47
CA SER A 370 32.45 -17.26 3.59
C SER A 370 31.64 -17.61 4.87
N TYR A 371 30.57 -18.39 4.78
CA TYR A 371 29.83 -18.83 5.97
C TYR A 371 30.43 -20.07 6.65
N THR A 372 31.30 -20.82 5.99
CA THR A 372 31.98 -21.96 6.61
C THR A 372 33.00 -21.54 7.66
N HIS A 373 33.38 -20.26 7.71
CA HIS A 373 34.27 -19.71 8.74
C HIS A 373 33.57 -19.24 10.01
N LEU A 374 32.22 -19.22 10.03
CA LEU A 374 31.43 -18.94 11.25
C LEU A 374 31.21 -20.19 12.11
N THR A 375 31.56 -21.37 11.63
CA THR A 375 31.61 -22.56 12.47
C THR A 375 32.90 -22.55 13.31
N LEU A 376 32.77 -22.03 14.55
CA LEU A 376 33.51 -22.32 15.76
C LEU A 376 34.98 -22.82 15.59
N PRO A 377 35.95 -22.12 16.18
CA PRO A 377 37.20 -22.74 16.53
C PRO A 377 36.96 -23.69 17.70
N THR A 378 36.49 -24.90 17.43
CA THR A 378 36.53 -25.96 18.39
C THR A 378 37.78 -26.78 18.07
N THR A 379 38.85 -26.46 18.70
CA THR A 379 39.69 -27.38 19.50
C THR A 379 40.97 -26.67 19.85
N PRO A 380 41.37 -26.60 21.12
CA PRO A 380 42.75 -26.29 21.47
C PRO A 380 43.59 -27.50 21.09
N TYR A 381 44.57 -27.29 20.22
CA TYR A 381 45.63 -28.25 20.07
C TYR A 381 46.38 -28.37 21.40
N VAL A 382 46.35 -29.59 21.96
CA VAL A 382 47.34 -30.04 22.93
C VAL A 382 48.61 -30.44 22.21
#